data_83a64749e847e911ee0a79cd67e3cd8f
#
_entry.id   83a64749e847e911ee0a79cd67e3cd8f
#
_cell.length_a   1.000
_cell.length_b   1.000
_cell.length_c   1.000
_cell.angle_alpha   90.00
_cell.angle_beta   90.00
_cell.angle_gamma   90.00
#
_symmetry.space_group_name_H-M   'P 1'
#
loop_
_entity.id
_entity.type
_entity.pdbx_description
1 polymer ?
#
loop_
_entity_poly.entity_id
_entity_poly.type
_entity_poly.pdbx_seq_one_letter_code
_entity_poly.pdbx_strand_id
1 'polypeptide(L)'
;EWAQKNGAILELRGSGRESDYSKLDYMNMSIASNSDGIILQYSGEQGLEEKINEAVQKGIPVVTVMGDAVHSKRQSFVGVSDYQLGSVYGEKVAEYVTEDTESILILLKKNIDDMNQSQIYTQISNAVQAKAGPSQNIQITGKNLRLTGTFETEEAVTDIFQQRDKVPD
;
A
#
# COMPACT_ATOMS: atom_id res chain seq x y z
N GLU A 1 -19.42 13.85 13.33
CA GLU A 1 -20.86 13.58 13.59
C GLU A 1 -21.06 12.43 14.59
N TRP A 2 -20.54 11.21 14.32
CA TRP A 2 -20.64 10.05 15.21
C TRP A 2 -19.97 10.31 16.57
N ALA A 3 -18.75 10.84 16.56
CA ALA A 3 -17.99 11.15 17.77
C ALA A 3 -18.75 12.13 18.69
N GLN A 4 -19.28 13.22 18.11
CA GLN A 4 -20.09 14.19 18.87
C GLN A 4 -21.34 13.58 19.48
N LYS A 5 -22.04 12.71 18.73
CA LYS A 5 -23.23 12.02 19.24
C LYS A 5 -22.93 11.07 20.40
N ASN A 6 -21.70 10.57 20.47
CA ASN A 6 -21.26 9.62 21.51
C ASN A 6 -20.33 10.25 22.56
N GLY A 7 -20.27 11.59 22.63
CA GLY A 7 -19.51 12.30 23.66
C GLY A 7 -17.99 12.18 23.51
N ALA A 8 -17.50 11.83 22.31
CA ALA A 8 -16.07 11.72 22.02
C ALA A 8 -15.54 12.99 21.34
N ILE A 9 -14.31 13.35 21.64
CA ILE A 9 -13.56 14.44 21.00
C ILE A 9 -12.63 13.82 19.96
N LEU A 10 -12.77 14.23 18.70
CA LEU A 10 -11.85 13.84 17.64
C LEU A 10 -10.88 14.98 17.35
N GLU A 11 -9.60 14.76 17.62
CA GLU A 11 -8.53 15.66 17.28
C GLU A 11 -7.84 15.19 16.01
N LEU A 12 -7.81 16.01 14.95
CA LEU A 12 -7.15 15.71 13.69
C LEU A 12 -5.76 16.36 13.68
N ARG A 13 -4.72 15.55 13.49
CA ARG A 13 -3.32 15.98 13.40
C ARG A 13 -2.76 15.68 12.02
N GLY A 14 -1.87 16.54 11.51
CA GLY A 14 -1.22 16.37 10.21
C GLY A 14 -2.12 16.66 9.00
N SER A 15 -3.20 17.40 9.18
CA SER A 15 -4.09 17.85 8.11
C SER A 15 -3.75 19.27 7.68
N GLY A 16 -2.66 19.48 7.01
CA GLY A 16 -2.29 20.82 6.53
C GLY A 16 -1.47 20.75 5.25
N ARG A 17 -1.34 21.88 4.57
CA ARG A 17 -0.55 21.96 3.34
C ARG A 17 0.93 21.75 3.59
N GLU A 18 1.40 22.10 4.78
CA GLU A 18 2.75 21.84 5.27
C GLU A 18 2.62 21.49 6.74
N SER A 19 2.96 20.28 7.08
CA SER A 19 3.07 19.84 8.46
C SER A 19 4.55 19.84 8.83
N ASP A 20 4.93 20.68 9.79
CA ASP A 20 6.31 20.73 10.32
C ASP A 20 6.70 19.45 11.08
N TYR A 21 5.74 18.55 11.28
CA TYR A 21 5.91 17.34 12.05
C TYR A 21 5.65 16.09 11.21
N SER A 22 6.48 15.07 11.42
CA SER A 22 6.29 13.74 10.83
C SER A 22 5.13 12.98 11.50
N LYS A 23 4.66 11.90 10.88
CA LYS A 23 3.70 11.00 11.52
C LYS A 23 4.24 10.38 12.81
N LEU A 24 5.55 10.14 12.89
CA LEU A 24 6.22 9.70 14.12
C LEU A 24 6.10 10.74 15.24
N ASP A 25 6.25 12.02 14.92
CA ASP A 25 6.10 13.12 15.91
C ASP A 25 4.65 13.18 16.39
N TYR A 26 3.67 13.08 15.49
CA TYR A 26 2.26 13.04 15.88
C TYR A 26 1.91 11.82 16.73
N MET A 27 2.50 10.67 16.44
CA MET A 27 2.35 9.47 17.29
C MET A 27 2.95 9.73 18.68
N ASN A 28 4.15 10.31 18.77
CA ASN A 28 4.77 10.67 20.04
C ASN A 28 3.90 11.65 20.86
N MET A 29 3.35 12.68 20.20
CA MET A 29 2.44 13.64 20.85
C MET A 29 1.17 12.96 21.36
N SER A 30 0.58 12.05 20.58
CA SER A 30 -0.64 11.35 20.97
C SER A 30 -0.40 10.39 22.14
N ILE A 31 0.74 9.72 22.15
CA ILE A 31 1.16 8.86 23.26
C ILE A 31 1.43 9.72 24.53
N ALA A 32 2.12 10.85 24.39
CA ALA A 32 2.45 11.73 25.51
C ALA A 32 1.23 12.40 26.14
N SER A 33 0.21 12.69 25.30
CA SER A 33 -1.07 13.27 25.78
C SER A 33 -2.06 12.25 26.35
N ASN A 34 -1.68 10.96 26.42
CA ASN A 34 -2.53 9.88 26.87
C ASN A 34 -3.89 9.87 26.13
N SER A 35 -3.84 9.93 24.79
CA SER A 35 -5.05 9.80 23.99
C SER A 35 -5.79 8.48 24.31
N ASP A 36 -7.12 8.49 24.37
CA ASP A 36 -7.93 7.28 24.63
C ASP A 36 -7.88 6.27 23.48
N GLY A 37 -7.48 6.69 22.29
CA GLY A 37 -7.27 5.86 21.12
C GLY A 37 -6.67 6.64 19.96
N ILE A 38 -6.05 5.95 19.02
CA ILE A 38 -5.40 6.54 17.85
C ILE A 38 -5.93 5.89 16.57
N ILE A 39 -6.38 6.71 15.63
CA ILE A 39 -6.64 6.29 14.25
C ILE A 39 -5.47 6.82 13.40
N LEU A 40 -4.67 5.92 12.87
CA LEU A 40 -3.45 6.24 12.14
C LEU A 40 -3.61 5.93 10.65
N GLN A 41 -3.46 6.97 9.81
CA GLN A 41 -3.22 6.75 8.39
C GLN A 41 -1.80 6.20 8.19
N TYR A 42 -1.72 4.89 7.93
CA TYR A 42 -0.45 4.21 7.76
C TYR A 42 -0.07 4.13 6.28
N SER A 43 1.19 4.40 5.95
CA SER A 43 1.72 4.32 4.59
C SER A 43 3.11 3.66 4.52
N GLY A 44 3.47 2.89 5.56
CA GLY A 44 4.71 2.10 5.56
C GLY A 44 5.95 2.88 5.98
N GLU A 45 5.81 4.02 6.66
CA GLU A 45 6.95 4.79 7.14
C GLU A 45 7.73 4.01 8.21
N GLN A 46 9.05 4.07 8.10
CA GLN A 46 9.95 3.41 9.04
C GLN A 46 9.73 3.91 10.47
N GLY A 47 9.68 2.98 11.43
CA GLY A 47 9.54 3.28 12.85
C GLY A 47 8.10 3.45 13.33
N LEU A 48 7.10 3.54 12.43
CA LEU A 48 5.70 3.67 12.85
C LEU A 48 5.15 2.41 13.51
N GLU A 49 5.56 1.22 13.09
CA GLU A 49 5.09 -0.03 13.71
C GLU A 49 5.57 -0.16 15.16
N GLU A 50 6.81 0.27 15.45
CA GLU A 50 7.35 0.35 16.81
C GLU A 50 6.56 1.36 17.65
N LYS A 51 6.17 2.50 17.08
CA LYS A 51 5.34 3.49 17.78
C LYS A 51 3.92 3.01 18.03
N ILE A 52 3.33 2.26 17.10
CA ILE A 52 2.05 1.59 17.33
C ILE A 52 2.20 0.61 18.51
N ASN A 53 3.27 -0.18 18.53
CA ASN A 53 3.52 -1.13 19.62
C ASN A 53 3.72 -0.43 20.97
N GLU A 54 4.41 0.72 21.00
CA GLU A 54 4.56 1.54 22.21
C GLU A 54 3.21 2.06 22.71
N ALA A 55 2.38 2.61 21.83
CA ALA A 55 1.04 3.09 22.19
C ALA A 55 0.19 1.97 22.81
N VAL A 56 0.15 0.80 22.16
CA VAL A 56 -0.62 -0.35 22.65
C VAL A 56 -0.09 -0.86 24.01
N GLN A 57 1.22 -0.87 24.23
CA GLN A 57 1.81 -1.23 25.51
C GLN A 57 1.41 -0.27 26.65
N LYS A 58 1.15 1.00 26.32
CA LYS A 58 0.63 2.01 27.26
C LYS A 58 -0.89 1.99 27.41
N GLY A 59 -1.56 1.01 26.81
CA GLY A 59 -3.01 0.84 26.89
C GLY A 59 -3.80 1.71 25.89
N ILE A 60 -3.14 2.37 24.95
CA ILE A 60 -3.77 3.20 23.93
C ILE A 60 -4.06 2.33 22.69
N PRO A 61 -5.33 2.02 22.39
CA PRO A 61 -5.67 1.25 21.20
C PRO A 61 -5.35 2.01 19.92
N VAL A 62 -4.82 1.29 18.92
CA VAL A 62 -4.48 1.85 17.62
C VAL A 62 -5.24 1.12 16.52
N VAL A 63 -5.93 1.87 15.68
CA VAL A 63 -6.54 1.39 14.43
C VAL A 63 -5.79 2.03 13.26
N THR A 64 -5.33 1.23 12.31
CA THR A 64 -4.74 1.75 11.10
C THR A 64 -5.78 1.89 9.99
N VAL A 65 -5.64 2.93 9.16
CA VAL A 65 -6.51 3.19 8.01
C VAL A 65 -5.67 3.36 6.75
N MET A 66 -6.23 3.00 5.59
CA MET A 66 -5.65 3.05 4.24
C MET A 66 -4.51 2.05 4.03
N GLY A 67 -3.52 1.98 4.89
CA GLY A 67 -2.44 0.99 4.89
C GLY A 67 -2.50 0.09 6.12
N ASP A 68 -2.01 -1.13 5.99
CA ASP A 68 -2.01 -2.13 7.05
C ASP A 68 -0.60 -2.31 7.66
N ALA A 69 -0.48 -2.05 8.96
CA ALA A 69 0.74 -2.27 9.74
C ALA A 69 0.77 -3.72 10.28
N VAL A 70 0.95 -4.68 9.40
CA VAL A 70 0.78 -6.13 9.67
C VAL A 70 1.71 -6.67 10.77
N HIS A 71 2.89 -6.08 10.95
CA HIS A 71 3.87 -6.49 11.96
C HIS A 71 3.72 -5.74 13.28
N SER A 72 2.68 -4.91 13.42
CA SER A 72 2.40 -4.16 14.64
C SER A 72 1.32 -4.82 15.50
N LYS A 73 1.21 -4.33 16.76
CA LYS A 73 0.16 -4.73 17.71
C LYS A 73 -1.14 -3.92 17.56
N ARG A 74 -1.38 -3.31 16.39
CA ARG A 74 -2.63 -2.60 16.15
C ARG A 74 -3.85 -3.48 16.45
N GLN A 75 -4.93 -2.87 16.91
CA GLN A 75 -6.16 -3.63 17.20
C GLN A 75 -6.93 -3.99 15.94
N SER A 76 -6.94 -3.10 14.94
CA SER A 76 -7.70 -3.32 13.70
C SER A 76 -7.09 -2.52 12.55
N PHE A 77 -7.42 -2.96 11.35
CA PHE A 77 -7.17 -2.24 10.11
C PHE A 77 -8.49 -1.98 9.39
N VAL A 78 -8.66 -0.76 8.88
CA VAL A 78 -9.80 -0.36 8.04
C VAL A 78 -9.27 0.15 6.71
N GLY A 79 -9.52 -0.60 5.64
CA GLY A 79 -9.04 -0.26 4.30
C GLY A 79 -9.35 -1.33 3.27
N VAL A 80 -8.77 -1.17 2.10
CA VAL A 80 -8.89 -2.16 1.03
C VAL A 80 -7.84 -3.25 1.25
N SER A 81 -8.25 -4.50 1.25
CA SER A 81 -7.34 -5.64 1.30
C SER A 81 -6.52 -5.71 0.00
N ASP A 82 -5.19 -5.76 0.11
CA ASP A 82 -4.30 -5.95 -1.05
C ASP A 82 -4.61 -7.25 -1.80
N TYR A 83 -5.05 -8.29 -1.10
CA TYR A 83 -5.51 -9.53 -1.71
C TYR A 83 -6.74 -9.30 -2.59
N GLN A 84 -7.78 -8.66 -2.06
CA GLN A 84 -9.00 -8.38 -2.82
C GLN A 84 -8.72 -7.42 -3.99
N LEU A 85 -7.92 -6.37 -3.76
CA LEU A 85 -7.52 -5.44 -4.79
C LEU A 85 -6.75 -6.15 -5.91
N GLY A 86 -5.78 -6.98 -5.55
CA GLY A 86 -5.03 -7.79 -6.50
C GLY A 86 -5.89 -8.77 -7.28
N SER A 87 -6.88 -9.39 -6.63
CA SER A 87 -7.83 -10.29 -7.32
C SER A 87 -8.67 -9.54 -8.35
N VAL A 88 -9.23 -8.37 -8.00
CA VAL A 88 -10.02 -7.55 -8.94
C VAL A 88 -9.16 -7.05 -10.11
N TYR A 89 -7.94 -6.60 -9.84
CA TYR A 89 -7.01 -6.20 -10.89
C TYR A 89 -6.60 -7.39 -11.75
N GLY A 90 -6.34 -8.54 -11.15
CA GLY A 90 -6.01 -9.76 -11.87
C GLY A 90 -7.11 -10.20 -12.82
N GLU A 91 -8.37 -10.19 -12.37
CA GLU A 91 -9.52 -10.46 -13.24
C GLU A 91 -9.58 -9.50 -14.43
N LYS A 92 -9.38 -8.19 -14.16
CA LYS A 92 -9.40 -7.17 -15.22
C LYS A 92 -8.25 -7.32 -16.21
N VAL A 93 -7.04 -7.58 -15.75
CA VAL A 93 -5.89 -7.82 -16.63
C VAL A 93 -6.09 -9.08 -17.46
N ALA A 94 -6.61 -10.14 -16.86
CA ALA A 94 -6.89 -11.39 -17.55
C ALA A 94 -7.90 -11.25 -18.71
N GLU A 95 -8.80 -10.26 -18.68
CA GLU A 95 -9.71 -9.97 -19.80
C GLU A 95 -8.96 -9.57 -21.08
N TYR A 96 -7.77 -8.98 -20.95
CA TYR A 96 -6.93 -8.52 -22.07
C TYR A 96 -5.87 -9.54 -22.50
N VAL A 97 -5.71 -10.65 -21.78
CA VAL A 97 -4.78 -11.71 -22.18
C VAL A 97 -5.32 -12.47 -23.39
N THR A 98 -4.53 -12.48 -24.46
CA THR A 98 -4.78 -13.19 -25.71
C THR A 98 -3.70 -14.23 -25.97
N GLU A 99 -3.86 -15.04 -27.04
CA GLU A 99 -2.84 -16.02 -27.45
C GLU A 99 -1.50 -15.35 -27.85
N ASP A 100 -1.54 -14.08 -28.28
CA ASP A 100 -0.37 -13.29 -28.69
C ASP A 100 0.31 -12.56 -27.53
N THR A 101 -0.26 -12.60 -26.31
CA THR A 101 0.33 -11.94 -25.15
C THR A 101 1.61 -12.65 -24.73
N GLU A 102 2.74 -11.95 -24.80
CA GLU A 102 4.07 -12.48 -24.45
C GLU A 102 4.55 -11.99 -23.09
N SER A 103 4.26 -10.74 -22.74
CA SER A 103 4.78 -10.15 -21.50
C SER A 103 3.83 -9.12 -20.87
N ILE A 104 3.80 -9.07 -19.54
CA ILE A 104 3.03 -8.12 -18.76
C ILE A 104 3.95 -7.43 -17.76
N LEU A 105 3.88 -6.11 -17.72
CA LEU A 105 4.59 -5.27 -16.75
C LEU A 105 3.61 -4.74 -15.70
N ILE A 106 3.88 -5.07 -14.43
CA ILE A 106 3.10 -4.57 -13.30
C ILE A 106 3.93 -3.49 -12.59
N LEU A 107 3.42 -2.26 -12.58
CA LEU A 107 4.03 -1.13 -11.88
C LEU A 107 3.28 -0.89 -10.57
N LEU A 108 3.96 -1.00 -9.45
CA LEU A 108 3.39 -0.72 -8.13
C LEU A 108 4.12 0.44 -7.46
N LYS A 109 3.36 1.31 -6.81
CA LYS A 109 3.90 2.33 -5.92
C LYS A 109 3.75 1.84 -4.48
N LYS A 110 4.72 1.05 -4.03
CA LYS A 110 4.75 0.49 -2.67
C LYS A 110 6.16 0.50 -2.11
N ASN A 111 6.30 0.60 -0.79
CA ASN A 111 7.60 0.48 -0.14
C ASN A 111 7.88 -0.99 0.20
N ILE A 112 8.11 -1.80 -0.82
CA ILE A 112 8.48 -3.21 -0.70
C ILE A 112 9.78 -3.47 -1.46
N ASP A 113 10.66 -4.30 -0.90
CA ASP A 113 11.95 -4.62 -1.52
C ASP A 113 11.83 -5.77 -2.51
N ASP A 114 10.95 -6.74 -2.25
CA ASP A 114 10.68 -7.89 -3.10
C ASP A 114 9.21 -7.88 -3.58
N MET A 115 9.02 -7.83 -4.89
CA MET A 115 7.69 -7.85 -5.53
C MET A 115 6.89 -9.11 -5.20
N ASN A 116 7.56 -10.23 -4.94
CA ASN A 116 6.89 -11.47 -4.55
C ASN A 116 6.21 -11.39 -3.17
N GLN A 117 6.58 -10.41 -2.34
CA GLN A 117 5.89 -10.11 -1.09
C GLN A 117 4.61 -9.30 -1.29
N SER A 118 4.37 -8.79 -2.51
CA SER A 118 3.15 -8.05 -2.82
C SER A 118 1.98 -8.99 -3.08
N GLN A 119 0.95 -8.92 -2.24
CA GLN A 119 -0.30 -9.64 -2.47
C GLN A 119 -0.98 -9.22 -3.80
N ILE A 120 -0.88 -7.92 -4.15
CA ILE A 120 -1.43 -7.41 -5.42
C ILE A 120 -0.71 -8.08 -6.60
N TYR A 121 0.62 -8.06 -6.61
CA TYR A 121 1.41 -8.70 -7.67
C TYR A 121 1.09 -10.20 -7.80
N THR A 122 1.06 -10.89 -6.67
CA THR A 122 0.78 -12.35 -6.63
C THR A 122 -0.61 -12.67 -7.19
N GLN A 123 -1.65 -11.93 -6.81
CA GLN A 123 -3.00 -12.18 -7.30
C GLN A 123 -3.14 -11.87 -8.80
N ILE A 124 -2.54 -10.78 -9.29
CA ILE A 124 -2.53 -10.47 -10.73
C ILE A 124 -1.80 -11.57 -11.49
N SER A 125 -0.61 -11.97 -11.04
CA SER A 125 0.17 -13.04 -11.69
C SER A 125 -0.59 -14.36 -11.77
N ASN A 126 -1.25 -14.75 -10.69
CA ASN A 126 -2.06 -15.96 -10.65
C ASN A 126 -3.22 -15.91 -11.65
N ALA A 127 -3.93 -14.79 -11.72
CA ALA A 127 -5.05 -14.61 -12.64
C ALA A 127 -4.61 -14.67 -14.12
N VAL A 128 -3.50 -14.02 -14.44
CA VAL A 128 -2.91 -14.02 -15.79
C VAL A 128 -2.48 -15.44 -16.18
N GLN A 129 -1.77 -16.16 -15.31
CA GLN A 129 -1.33 -17.52 -15.58
C GLN A 129 -2.51 -18.50 -15.73
N ALA A 130 -3.54 -18.33 -14.90
CA ALA A 130 -4.76 -19.14 -15.00
C ALA A 130 -5.49 -18.92 -16.35
N LYS A 131 -5.49 -17.68 -16.86
CA LYS A 131 -6.09 -17.33 -18.15
C LYS A 131 -5.27 -17.85 -19.33
N ALA A 132 -3.95 -17.71 -19.27
CA ALA A 132 -3.03 -18.18 -20.31
C ALA A 132 -3.08 -19.70 -20.50
N GLY A 133 -3.28 -20.45 -19.42
CA GLY A 133 -3.23 -21.90 -19.46
C GLY A 133 -1.81 -22.48 -19.56
N PRO A 134 -1.70 -23.81 -19.60
CA PRO A 134 -0.40 -24.49 -19.50
C PRO A 134 0.49 -24.37 -20.75
N SER A 135 -0.08 -23.98 -21.89
CA SER A 135 0.64 -23.94 -23.18
C SER A 135 1.23 -22.58 -23.50
N GLN A 136 0.84 -21.52 -22.78
CA GLN A 136 1.31 -20.15 -23.01
C GLN A 136 2.21 -19.71 -21.86
N ASN A 137 3.42 -19.26 -22.21
CA ASN A 137 4.39 -18.75 -21.24
C ASN A 137 4.42 -17.22 -21.30
N ILE A 138 3.65 -16.58 -20.41
CA ILE A 138 3.64 -15.10 -20.30
C ILE A 138 4.68 -14.68 -19.26
N GLN A 139 5.61 -13.81 -19.69
CA GLN A 139 6.60 -13.21 -18.79
C GLN A 139 5.96 -12.09 -17.96
N ILE A 140 5.76 -12.30 -16.67
CA ILE A 140 5.22 -11.28 -15.77
C ILE A 140 6.36 -10.63 -15.00
N THR A 141 6.51 -9.31 -15.14
CA THR A 141 7.56 -8.54 -14.48
C THR A 141 6.93 -7.49 -13.58
N GLY A 142 7.29 -7.48 -12.28
CA GLY A 142 6.91 -6.43 -11.35
C GLY A 142 8.03 -5.40 -11.18
N LYS A 143 7.66 -4.13 -11.13
CA LYS A 143 8.56 -3.03 -10.75
C LYS A 143 7.92 -2.14 -9.69
N ASN A 144 8.70 -1.84 -8.65
CA ASN A 144 8.28 -0.94 -7.59
C ASN A 144 8.76 0.48 -7.89
N LEU A 145 7.80 1.40 -8.02
CA LEU A 145 8.09 2.82 -8.23
C LEU A 145 8.16 3.52 -6.86
N ARG A 146 9.37 3.73 -6.34
CA ARG A 146 9.63 4.40 -5.04
C ARG A 146 9.63 5.93 -5.14
N LEU A 147 8.71 6.49 -5.91
CA LEU A 147 8.78 7.90 -6.30
C LEU A 147 7.83 8.76 -5.47
N THR A 148 8.27 9.97 -5.17
CA THR A 148 7.53 10.94 -4.35
C THR A 148 6.84 12.03 -5.16
N GLY A 149 7.30 12.28 -6.40
CA GLY A 149 6.79 13.32 -7.30
C GLY A 149 6.25 12.82 -8.63
N THR A 150 5.44 13.64 -9.29
CA THR A 150 4.87 13.32 -10.62
C THR A 150 5.94 13.26 -11.70
N PHE A 151 6.89 14.20 -11.68
CA PHE A 151 7.98 14.27 -12.65
C PHE A 151 8.91 13.04 -12.57
N GLU A 152 9.32 12.65 -11.36
CA GLU A 152 10.11 11.45 -11.11
C GLU A 152 9.39 10.17 -11.57
N THR A 153 8.06 10.13 -11.43
CA THR A 153 7.26 9.00 -11.90
C THR A 153 7.28 8.89 -13.41
N GLU A 154 7.10 10.01 -14.12
CA GLU A 154 7.12 10.08 -15.57
C GLU A 154 8.48 9.69 -16.13
N GLU A 155 9.58 10.20 -15.55
CA GLU A 155 10.95 9.84 -15.93
C GLU A 155 11.21 8.35 -15.73
N ALA A 156 10.86 7.78 -14.57
CA ALA A 156 11.09 6.36 -14.29
C ALA A 156 10.24 5.43 -15.17
N VAL A 157 9.03 5.82 -15.53
CA VAL A 157 8.21 5.06 -16.49
C VAL A 157 8.84 5.14 -17.88
N THR A 158 9.28 6.32 -18.30
CA THR A 158 9.96 6.52 -19.56
C THR A 158 11.24 5.66 -19.67
N ASP A 159 12.07 5.64 -18.63
CA ASP A 159 13.28 4.83 -18.57
C ASP A 159 12.98 3.33 -18.68
N ILE A 160 11.90 2.86 -18.03
CA ILE A 160 11.50 1.44 -18.12
C ILE A 160 11.18 1.05 -19.57
N PHE A 161 10.50 1.92 -20.31
CA PHE A 161 10.15 1.66 -21.70
C PHE A 161 11.34 1.82 -22.65
N GLN A 162 12.23 2.79 -22.40
CA GLN A 162 13.45 2.98 -23.23
C GLN A 162 14.46 1.85 -23.09
N GLN A 163 14.50 1.17 -21.94
CA GLN A 163 15.42 0.05 -21.68
C GLN A 163 14.89 -1.30 -22.22
N ARG A 164 13.73 -1.33 -22.84
CA ARG A 164 13.12 -2.54 -23.38
C ARG A 164 13.15 -2.53 -24.90
N ASP A 165 13.65 -3.61 -25.48
CA ASP A 165 13.63 -3.83 -26.94
C ASP A 165 12.18 -3.99 -27.47
N LYS A 166 11.26 -4.35 -26.60
CA LYS A 166 9.83 -4.53 -26.92
C LYS A 166 8.97 -3.96 -25.80
N VAL A 167 7.93 -3.21 -26.16
CA VAL A 167 6.91 -2.74 -25.22
C VAL A 167 6.08 -3.95 -24.74
N PRO A 168 5.80 -4.12 -23.45
CA PRO A 168 4.89 -5.18 -22.98
C PRO A 168 3.48 -4.99 -23.54
N ASP A 169 2.81 -6.10 -23.74
CA ASP A 169 1.43 -6.14 -24.21
C ASP A 169 0.43 -5.61 -23.17
#